data_f484dea532cb87004c6f1e5655baac87
#
_entry.id   f484dea532cb87004c6f1e5655baac87
#
_cell.length_a   1.000
_cell.length_b   1.000
_cell.length_c   1.000
_cell.angle_alpha   90.00
_cell.angle_beta   90.00
_cell.angle_gamma   90.00
#
_symmetry.space_group_name_H-M   'P 1'
#
loop_
_entity.id
_entity.type
_entity.pdbx_description
1 polymer ?
#
loop_
_entity_poly.entity_id
_entity_poly.type
_entity_poly.pdbx_seq_one_letter_code
_entity_poly.pdbx_strand_id
1 'polypeptide(L)'
;MKPVVSIMWFRRDLRLHDNAALSHALKATSQSGGAPVLPLFIFDKQILDKLDDKSDKRVVFIHAALQKMHEQLLALGSGLTVLYSTPQEAFKTLLAKYTVSHVFTNHDYEPYAIERDTAIEQLLAAQKIGFSTFKDHVVFEKYEVVKDDGKPYTVFTPYSRKWKAYLPNNPVKVFDTKKYSKNYFQYSAAAMPTLASMGFTGSAATSFPAGILDVNIVKKYTDNRNFPAIENSTSKMGVHLRFGTVSVREILLQALPLNETYVNEIIWRDFYQAILFHFPKVGKGESFKKEYDFIKWRNNEKEFEHWCNGTTGYPIVDAGMRELNATGFMHNRVRMITASFLCKHLLIDWRWGEAYFAQKLLDFDLASNNGGWQWASSSGCDAAPYFRVFNPTLQTEKFDKNLVYIKKWIPELNELRYPNPIVVHEVARKRVLETYAEALKSK
;
A
#
# COMPACT_ATOMS: atom_id res chain seq x y z
N MET A 1 -26.41 25.04 22.81
CA MET A 1 -25.82 25.25 21.46
C MET A 1 -24.88 24.08 21.17
N LYS A 2 -24.80 23.62 19.91
CA LYS A 2 -23.82 22.60 19.52
C LYS A 2 -22.40 23.22 19.57
N PRO A 3 -21.38 22.48 20.05
CA PRO A 3 -20.00 22.95 19.95
C PRO A 3 -19.60 23.19 18.49
N VAL A 4 -18.83 24.27 18.25
CA VAL A 4 -18.29 24.59 16.92
C VAL A 4 -16.94 23.91 16.77
N VAL A 5 -16.73 23.15 15.68
CA VAL A 5 -15.47 22.43 15.42
C VAL A 5 -15.11 22.45 13.94
N SER A 6 -13.82 22.35 13.64
CA SER A 6 -13.34 21.84 12.35
C SER A 6 -13.00 20.36 12.52
N ILE A 7 -13.11 19.56 11.45
CA ILE A 7 -12.82 18.13 11.50
C ILE A 7 -11.52 17.86 10.74
N MET A 8 -10.58 17.13 11.35
CA MET A 8 -9.48 16.47 10.64
C MET A 8 -9.84 15.00 10.48
N TRP A 9 -10.15 14.58 9.24
CA TRP A 9 -10.51 13.21 8.92
C TRP A 9 -9.29 12.41 8.47
N PHE A 10 -8.76 11.59 9.39
CA PHE A 10 -7.65 10.66 9.13
C PHE A 10 -8.13 9.41 8.38
N ARG A 11 -7.26 8.87 7.51
CA ARG A 11 -7.55 7.65 6.74
C ARG A 11 -6.32 6.76 6.60
N ARG A 12 -5.40 7.05 5.69
CA ARG A 12 -4.10 6.37 5.49
C ARG A 12 -2.91 7.28 5.85
N ASP A 13 -3.08 8.02 6.90
CA ASP A 13 -2.15 9.06 7.39
C ASP A 13 -2.15 9.07 8.93
N LEU A 14 -1.99 7.85 9.52
CA LEU A 14 -2.20 7.56 10.94
C LEU A 14 -1.04 8.05 11.81
N ARG A 15 -0.84 9.39 11.84
CA ARG A 15 0.16 10.07 12.66
C ARG A 15 -0.24 11.51 12.95
N LEU A 16 0.27 12.06 14.05
CA LEU A 16 0.03 13.45 14.44
C LEU A 16 1.18 14.40 14.05
N HIS A 17 2.35 13.88 13.70
CA HIS A 17 3.49 14.68 13.22
C HIS A 17 3.54 14.69 11.70
N ASP A 18 4.11 15.75 11.14
CA ASP A 18 4.29 15.90 9.68
C ASP A 18 3.10 15.43 8.84
N ASN A 19 1.89 15.87 9.18
CA ASN A 19 0.66 15.58 8.47
C ASN A 19 0.12 16.87 7.85
N ALA A 20 0.00 16.90 6.53
CA ALA A 20 -0.34 18.11 5.78
C ALA A 20 -1.73 18.65 6.16
N ALA A 21 -2.78 17.85 6.03
CA ALA A 21 -4.14 18.27 6.34
C ALA A 21 -4.29 18.68 7.81
N LEU A 22 -3.69 17.92 8.74
CA LEU A 22 -3.71 18.25 10.15
C LEU A 22 -3.02 19.60 10.43
N SER A 23 -1.86 19.85 9.81
CA SER A 23 -1.16 21.13 9.96
C SER A 23 -2.00 22.30 9.48
N HIS A 24 -2.68 22.15 8.33
CA HIS A 24 -3.57 23.17 7.78
C HIS A 24 -4.81 23.37 8.68
N ALA A 25 -5.43 22.31 9.17
CA ALA A 25 -6.56 22.37 10.09
C ALA A 25 -6.19 23.12 11.37
N LEU A 26 -5.09 22.72 12.01
CA LEU A 26 -4.62 23.37 13.25
C LEU A 26 -4.23 24.84 13.04
N LYS A 27 -3.62 25.18 11.91
CA LYS A 27 -3.30 26.58 11.58
C LYS A 27 -4.55 27.42 11.36
N ALA A 28 -5.57 26.88 10.69
CA ALA A 28 -6.82 27.59 10.44
C ALA A 28 -7.52 28.01 11.75
N THR A 29 -7.41 27.21 12.82
CA THR A 29 -7.92 27.57 14.15
C THR A 29 -7.26 28.83 14.74
N SER A 30 -6.00 29.09 14.41
CA SER A 30 -5.29 30.29 14.87
C SER A 30 -5.69 31.57 14.14
N GLN A 31 -6.48 31.47 13.08
CA GLN A 31 -7.01 32.64 12.35
C GLN A 31 -8.30 33.12 13.01
N SER A 32 -8.63 34.39 12.78
CA SER A 32 -9.88 34.98 13.32
C SER A 32 -11.11 34.18 12.90
N GLY A 33 -11.88 33.71 13.88
CA GLY A 33 -13.06 32.88 13.67
C GLY A 33 -12.78 31.40 13.42
N GLY A 34 -11.52 30.93 13.54
CA GLY A 34 -11.17 29.51 13.37
C GLY A 34 -11.70 28.63 14.49
N ALA A 35 -12.28 27.49 14.15
CA ALA A 35 -12.80 26.51 15.09
C ALA A 35 -11.76 25.47 15.49
N PRO A 36 -11.74 24.98 16.75
CA PRO A 36 -10.80 23.94 17.18
C PRO A 36 -11.00 22.64 16.42
N VAL A 37 -9.92 21.88 16.27
CA VAL A 37 -9.88 20.67 15.43
C VAL A 37 -10.30 19.43 16.19
N LEU A 38 -11.37 18.78 15.73
CA LEU A 38 -11.81 17.45 16.15
C LEU A 38 -11.12 16.39 15.30
N PRO A 39 -10.23 15.55 15.88
CA PRO A 39 -9.65 14.41 15.16
C PRO A 39 -10.69 13.31 14.95
N LEU A 40 -10.81 12.81 13.71
CA LEU A 40 -11.78 11.80 13.31
C LEU A 40 -11.11 10.67 12.54
N PHE A 41 -11.44 9.42 12.88
CA PHE A 41 -11.21 8.25 12.03
C PHE A 41 -12.51 7.46 11.87
N ILE A 42 -12.74 6.91 10.68
CA ILE A 42 -13.89 6.06 10.39
C ILE A 42 -13.38 4.70 9.93
N PHE A 43 -13.67 3.66 10.71
CA PHE A 43 -13.62 2.29 10.24
C PHE A 43 -14.77 2.09 9.26
N ASP A 44 -14.46 2.14 7.97
CA ASP A 44 -15.44 2.14 6.90
C ASP A 44 -16.06 0.74 6.70
N LYS A 45 -17.35 0.61 7.03
CA LYS A 45 -18.10 -0.64 6.86
C LYS A 45 -18.10 -1.14 5.41
N GLN A 46 -18.11 -0.25 4.42
CA GLN A 46 -18.08 -0.65 3.01
C GLN A 46 -16.78 -1.37 2.62
N ILE A 47 -15.71 -1.17 3.40
CA ILE A 47 -14.44 -1.88 3.24
C ILE A 47 -14.39 -3.09 4.16
N LEU A 48 -14.64 -2.89 5.46
CA LEU A 48 -14.39 -3.92 6.49
C LEU A 48 -15.37 -5.09 6.42
N ASP A 49 -16.63 -4.83 6.07
CA ASP A 49 -17.66 -5.88 5.99
C ASP A 49 -17.39 -6.87 4.85
N LYS A 50 -16.60 -6.44 3.84
CA LYS A 50 -16.17 -7.27 2.70
C LYS A 50 -14.95 -8.15 2.98
N LEU A 51 -14.31 -7.98 4.14
CA LEU A 51 -13.15 -8.80 4.50
C LEU A 51 -13.64 -10.15 5.04
N ASP A 52 -13.32 -11.23 4.33
CA ASP A 52 -13.65 -12.61 4.75
C ASP A 52 -12.84 -13.03 5.98
N ASP A 53 -11.56 -12.66 6.01
CA ASP A 53 -10.68 -12.95 7.14
C ASP A 53 -10.95 -12.00 8.31
N LYS A 54 -11.64 -12.50 9.34
CA LYS A 54 -11.91 -11.72 10.56
C LYS A 54 -10.69 -11.61 11.49
N SER A 55 -9.58 -12.26 11.16
CA SER A 55 -8.28 -12.10 11.82
C SER A 55 -7.30 -11.20 11.04
N ASP A 56 -7.78 -10.40 10.10
CA ASP A 56 -6.97 -9.57 9.21
C ASP A 56 -5.99 -8.67 9.98
N LYS A 57 -4.71 -8.95 9.81
CA LYS A 57 -3.61 -8.27 10.51
C LYS A 57 -3.56 -6.76 10.23
N ARG A 58 -4.11 -6.30 9.08
CA ARG A 58 -4.19 -4.88 8.74
C ARG A 58 -5.14 -4.13 9.65
N VAL A 59 -6.29 -4.74 9.97
CA VAL A 59 -7.28 -4.14 10.89
C VAL A 59 -6.68 -4.04 12.29
N VAL A 60 -5.95 -5.08 12.74
CA VAL A 60 -5.21 -5.07 14.01
C VAL A 60 -4.14 -3.97 14.03
N PHE A 61 -3.36 -3.81 12.94
CA PHE A 61 -2.35 -2.77 12.81
C PHE A 61 -2.96 -1.36 12.87
N ILE A 62 -4.03 -1.12 12.11
CA ILE A 62 -4.74 0.16 12.12
C ILE A 62 -5.25 0.47 13.53
N HIS A 63 -5.91 -0.50 14.17
CA HIS A 63 -6.45 -0.32 15.53
C HIS A 63 -5.34 0.06 16.53
N ALA A 64 -4.20 -0.65 16.49
CA ALA A 64 -3.05 -0.35 17.35
C ALA A 64 -2.45 1.03 17.06
N ALA A 65 -2.39 1.46 15.78
CA ALA A 65 -1.92 2.78 15.42
C ALA A 65 -2.86 3.89 15.93
N LEU A 66 -4.17 3.69 15.80
CA LEU A 66 -5.18 4.63 16.31
C LEU A 66 -5.15 4.72 17.84
N GLN A 67 -4.91 3.61 18.54
CA GLN A 67 -4.75 3.61 19.99
C GLN A 67 -3.60 4.52 20.42
N LYS A 68 -2.43 4.39 19.77
CA LYS A 68 -1.27 5.27 20.02
C LYS A 68 -1.59 6.74 19.74
N MET A 69 -2.30 7.03 18.64
CA MET A 69 -2.72 8.41 18.33
C MET A 69 -3.70 8.94 19.37
N HIS A 70 -4.64 8.13 19.82
CA HIS A 70 -5.59 8.49 20.86
C HIS A 70 -4.90 8.83 22.18
N GLU A 71 -3.95 8.01 22.62
CA GLU A 71 -3.14 8.27 23.83
C GLU A 71 -2.35 9.58 23.74
N GLN A 72 -1.75 9.87 22.57
CA GLN A 72 -1.06 11.15 22.33
C GLN A 72 -2.02 12.34 22.40
N LEU A 73 -3.24 12.22 21.89
CA LEU A 73 -4.25 13.28 21.93
C LEU A 73 -4.82 13.48 23.33
N LEU A 74 -5.00 12.40 24.11
CA LEU A 74 -5.40 12.49 25.53
C LEU A 74 -4.39 13.28 26.35
N ALA A 75 -3.09 13.08 26.10
CA ALA A 75 -2.04 13.87 26.75
C ALA A 75 -2.09 15.38 26.41
N LEU A 76 -2.79 15.74 25.32
CA LEU A 76 -3.03 17.13 24.90
C LEU A 76 -4.42 17.65 25.34
N GLY A 77 -5.17 16.91 26.16
CA GLY A 77 -6.54 17.27 26.59
C GLY A 77 -7.62 17.08 25.52
N SER A 78 -7.30 16.36 24.46
CA SER A 78 -8.20 16.05 23.36
C SER A 78 -8.41 14.53 23.26
N GLY A 79 -8.86 14.02 22.13
CA GLY A 79 -9.00 12.59 21.85
C GLY A 79 -9.24 12.34 20.36
N LEU A 80 -9.19 11.08 19.97
CA LEU A 80 -9.56 10.66 18.62
C LEU A 80 -10.99 10.15 18.62
N THR A 81 -11.87 10.79 17.88
CA THR A 81 -13.21 10.25 17.61
C THR A 81 -13.07 9.12 16.59
N VAL A 82 -13.44 7.90 16.98
CA VAL A 82 -13.38 6.72 16.11
C VAL A 82 -14.78 6.14 15.94
N LEU A 83 -15.23 5.99 14.71
CA LEU A 83 -16.56 5.46 14.37
C LEU A 83 -16.42 4.21 13.51
N TYR A 84 -17.26 3.21 13.74
CA TYR A 84 -17.44 2.07 12.85
C TYR A 84 -18.78 2.26 12.12
N SER A 85 -18.71 2.78 10.90
CA SER A 85 -19.88 3.25 10.14
C SER A 85 -19.52 3.39 8.66
N THR A 86 -20.50 3.67 7.82
CA THR A 86 -20.22 4.25 6.50
C THR A 86 -19.81 5.72 6.66
N PRO A 87 -18.96 6.27 5.78
CA PRO A 87 -18.56 7.68 5.86
C PRO A 87 -19.77 8.64 5.86
N GLN A 88 -20.78 8.38 5.03
CA GLN A 88 -21.98 9.23 4.94
C GLN A 88 -22.78 9.25 6.26
N GLU A 89 -22.97 8.10 6.88
CA GLU A 89 -23.68 8.01 8.18
C GLU A 89 -22.87 8.65 9.31
N ALA A 90 -21.53 8.43 9.30
CA ALA A 90 -20.63 9.04 10.26
C ALA A 90 -20.72 10.58 10.21
N PHE A 91 -20.64 11.17 9.01
CA PHE A 91 -20.76 12.62 8.86
C PHE A 91 -22.14 13.13 9.24
N LYS A 92 -23.25 12.43 8.90
CA LYS A 92 -24.61 12.79 9.37
C LYS A 92 -24.66 12.82 10.91
N THR A 93 -24.09 11.82 11.57
CA THR A 93 -24.03 11.76 13.05
C THR A 93 -23.24 12.92 13.62
N LEU A 94 -22.08 13.25 13.04
CA LEU A 94 -21.26 14.37 13.50
C LEU A 94 -21.93 15.72 13.31
N LEU A 95 -22.58 15.95 12.17
CA LEU A 95 -23.35 17.16 11.87
C LEU A 95 -24.59 17.32 12.78
N ALA A 96 -25.15 16.21 13.28
CA ALA A 96 -26.20 16.26 14.29
C ALA A 96 -25.65 16.69 15.67
N LYS A 97 -24.39 16.36 15.99
CA LYS A 97 -23.76 16.61 17.30
C LYS A 97 -23.01 17.95 17.36
N TYR A 98 -22.37 18.37 16.28
CA TYR A 98 -21.49 19.54 16.20
C TYR A 98 -21.98 20.55 15.14
N THR A 99 -21.62 21.82 15.33
CA THR A 99 -21.61 22.81 14.26
C THR A 99 -20.24 22.73 13.56
N VAL A 100 -20.20 22.04 12.43
CA VAL A 100 -18.95 21.84 11.69
C VAL A 100 -18.68 23.03 10.79
N SER A 101 -17.53 23.69 10.95
CA SER A 101 -17.13 24.83 10.14
C SER A 101 -16.39 24.40 8.86
N HIS A 102 -15.53 23.38 8.97
CA HIS A 102 -14.70 22.91 7.86
C HIS A 102 -14.23 21.48 8.09
N VAL A 103 -13.99 20.74 7.01
CA VAL A 103 -13.40 19.40 7.04
C VAL A 103 -12.09 19.40 6.27
N PHE A 104 -11.05 18.85 6.89
CA PHE A 104 -9.70 18.71 6.33
C PHE A 104 -9.35 17.24 6.20
N THR A 105 -8.70 16.86 5.09
CA THR A 105 -8.23 15.48 4.87
C THR A 105 -7.06 15.47 3.88
N ASN A 106 -6.32 14.36 3.81
CA ASN A 106 -5.26 14.21 2.82
C ASN A 106 -5.77 13.51 1.54
N HIS A 107 -5.09 13.69 0.41
CA HIS A 107 -5.45 13.05 -0.86
C HIS A 107 -5.34 11.53 -0.77
N ASP A 108 -6.20 10.84 -1.51
CA ASP A 108 -6.08 9.43 -1.85
C ASP A 108 -6.38 9.28 -3.36
N TYR A 109 -5.68 8.36 -4.04
CA TYR A 109 -5.75 8.20 -5.50
C TYR A 109 -6.47 6.90 -5.90
N GLU A 110 -6.89 6.09 -4.93
CA GLU A 110 -7.63 4.86 -5.19
C GLU A 110 -9.07 5.19 -5.66
N PRO A 111 -9.62 4.48 -6.65
CA PRO A 111 -10.94 4.81 -7.22
C PRO A 111 -12.05 4.94 -6.17
N TYR A 112 -12.14 3.97 -5.25
CA TYR A 112 -13.11 4.02 -4.17
C TYR A 112 -12.93 5.26 -3.28
N ALA A 113 -11.69 5.63 -2.97
CA ALA A 113 -11.41 6.78 -2.13
C ALA A 113 -11.83 8.09 -2.81
N ILE A 114 -11.63 8.21 -4.11
CA ILE A 114 -12.07 9.38 -4.90
C ILE A 114 -13.60 9.47 -4.91
N GLU A 115 -14.31 8.36 -5.16
CA GLU A 115 -15.78 8.31 -5.14
C GLU A 115 -16.34 8.68 -3.77
N ARG A 116 -15.78 8.11 -2.70
CA ARG A 116 -16.14 8.40 -1.31
C ARG A 116 -15.94 9.86 -0.96
N ASP A 117 -14.76 10.42 -1.27
CA ASP A 117 -14.39 11.80 -0.94
C ASP A 117 -15.30 12.79 -1.69
N THR A 118 -15.60 12.53 -2.96
CA THR A 118 -16.56 13.33 -3.75
C THR A 118 -17.94 13.31 -3.14
N ALA A 119 -18.44 12.14 -2.69
CA ALA A 119 -19.75 12.04 -2.06
C ALA A 119 -19.82 12.81 -0.73
N ILE A 120 -18.75 12.80 0.07
CA ILE A 120 -18.67 13.56 1.32
C ILE A 120 -18.56 15.06 1.04
N GLU A 121 -17.77 15.48 0.06
CA GLU A 121 -17.69 16.88 -0.35
C GLU A 121 -19.06 17.43 -0.76
N GLN A 122 -19.83 16.68 -1.56
CA GLN A 122 -21.20 17.06 -1.96
C GLN A 122 -22.14 17.17 -0.76
N LEU A 123 -22.06 16.22 0.19
CA LEU A 123 -22.88 16.24 1.42
C LEU A 123 -22.57 17.49 2.27
N LEU A 124 -21.31 17.86 2.40
CA LEU A 124 -20.85 19.03 3.16
C LEU A 124 -21.23 20.34 2.44
N ALA A 125 -21.03 20.41 1.12
CA ALA A 125 -21.38 21.57 0.30
C ALA A 125 -22.86 21.93 0.38
N ALA A 126 -23.74 20.92 0.43
CA ALA A 126 -25.19 21.12 0.62
C ALA A 126 -25.52 21.84 1.95
N GLN A 127 -24.63 21.81 2.92
CA GLN A 127 -24.74 22.50 4.22
C GLN A 127 -23.81 23.72 4.34
N LYS A 128 -23.19 24.15 3.25
CA LYS A 128 -22.24 25.28 3.19
C LYS A 128 -21.00 25.07 4.08
N ILE A 129 -20.58 23.81 4.26
CA ILE A 129 -19.38 23.44 5.02
C ILE A 129 -18.23 23.24 4.02
N GLY A 130 -17.08 23.86 4.29
CA GLY A 130 -15.89 23.73 3.45
C GLY A 130 -15.24 22.34 3.57
N PHE A 131 -14.66 21.87 2.46
CA PHE A 131 -13.88 20.63 2.40
C PHE A 131 -12.54 20.91 1.71
N SER A 132 -11.44 20.65 2.40
CA SER A 132 -10.10 20.89 1.88
C SER A 132 -9.24 19.63 1.91
N THR A 133 -8.53 19.36 0.82
CA THR A 133 -7.71 18.18 0.64
C THR A 133 -6.25 18.56 0.36
N PHE A 134 -5.29 17.74 0.81
CA PHE A 134 -3.86 18.06 0.76
C PHE A 134 -3.03 16.84 0.34
N LYS A 135 -1.90 17.10 -0.33
CA LYS A 135 -0.90 16.08 -0.63
C LYS A 135 -0.19 15.63 0.65
N ASP A 136 -0.13 14.32 0.90
CA ASP A 136 0.55 13.79 2.09
C ASP A 136 1.33 12.50 1.86
N HIS A 137 0.70 11.45 1.31
CA HIS A 137 1.29 10.12 1.28
C HIS A 137 2.24 9.84 0.10
N VAL A 138 2.47 10.81 -0.77
CA VAL A 138 3.47 10.80 -1.84
C VAL A 138 4.36 12.03 -1.74
N VAL A 139 5.55 11.97 -2.32
CA VAL A 139 6.45 13.13 -2.38
C VAL A 139 5.97 14.09 -3.46
N PHE A 140 5.75 13.57 -4.66
CA PHE A 140 5.13 14.31 -5.74
C PHE A 140 3.88 13.61 -6.26
N GLU A 141 2.85 14.40 -6.60
CA GLU A 141 1.55 13.87 -6.98
C GLU A 141 1.09 14.37 -8.34
N LYS A 142 0.11 13.67 -8.91
CA LYS A 142 -0.70 14.13 -10.06
C LYS A 142 0.17 14.65 -11.20
N TYR A 143 0.16 15.97 -11.42
CA TYR A 143 0.83 16.65 -12.53
C TYR A 143 2.18 17.27 -12.16
N GLU A 144 2.71 17.04 -10.95
CA GLU A 144 3.99 17.61 -10.52
C GLU A 144 5.19 16.99 -11.26
N VAL A 145 5.11 15.72 -11.63
CA VAL A 145 6.15 15.02 -12.40
C VAL A 145 5.56 14.46 -13.69
N VAL A 146 5.46 15.31 -14.70
CA VAL A 146 4.95 14.98 -16.03
C VAL A 146 5.95 15.37 -17.10
N LYS A 147 5.73 14.92 -18.34
CA LYS A 147 6.49 15.33 -19.51
C LYS A 147 6.24 16.82 -19.81
N ASP A 148 7.08 17.41 -20.65
CA ASP A 148 6.96 18.81 -20.98
C ASP A 148 5.68 19.14 -21.77
N ASP A 149 5.04 18.13 -22.39
CA ASP A 149 3.72 18.23 -23.04
C ASP A 149 2.55 18.00 -22.06
N GLY A 150 2.82 17.89 -20.74
CA GLY A 150 1.82 17.66 -19.70
C GLY A 150 1.35 16.20 -19.56
N LYS A 151 1.81 15.28 -20.42
CA LYS A 151 1.42 13.87 -20.35
C LYS A 151 2.18 13.11 -19.26
N PRO A 152 1.55 12.09 -18.63
CA PRO A 152 2.23 11.29 -17.65
C PRO A 152 3.35 10.44 -18.25
N TYR A 153 4.36 10.16 -17.45
CA TYR A 153 5.34 9.13 -17.77
C TYR A 153 4.73 7.75 -17.57
N THR A 154 5.05 6.84 -18.48
CA THR A 154 4.64 5.43 -18.43
C THR A 154 5.83 4.47 -18.33
N VAL A 155 7.04 5.01 -18.22
CA VAL A 155 8.30 4.27 -18.02
C VAL A 155 9.04 4.88 -16.83
N PHE A 156 9.49 4.03 -15.91
CA PHE A 156 10.09 4.45 -14.64
C PHE A 156 11.37 5.27 -14.81
N THR A 157 12.28 4.85 -15.67
CA THR A 157 13.58 5.51 -15.79
C THR A 157 13.47 7.00 -16.15
N PRO A 158 12.72 7.43 -17.19
CA PRO A 158 12.53 8.85 -17.46
C PRO A 158 11.71 9.57 -16.36
N TYR A 159 10.73 8.90 -15.73
CA TYR A 159 10.01 9.44 -14.58
C TYR A 159 10.97 9.74 -13.42
N SER A 160 11.78 8.78 -13.03
CA SER A 160 12.75 8.92 -11.94
C SER A 160 13.76 10.04 -12.19
N ARG A 161 14.23 10.20 -13.45
CA ARG A 161 15.12 11.31 -13.82
C ARG A 161 14.43 12.68 -13.65
N LYS A 162 13.20 12.83 -14.14
CA LYS A 162 12.42 14.07 -13.99
C LYS A 162 12.12 14.35 -12.52
N TRP A 163 11.71 13.33 -11.75
CA TRP A 163 11.45 13.42 -10.32
C TRP A 163 12.68 13.95 -9.55
N LYS A 164 13.86 13.38 -9.80
CA LYS A 164 15.12 13.80 -9.17
C LYS A 164 15.53 15.23 -9.59
N ALA A 165 15.30 15.59 -10.83
CA ALA A 165 15.58 16.95 -11.34
C ALA A 165 14.59 17.98 -10.76
N TYR A 166 13.38 17.56 -10.41
CA TYR A 166 12.34 18.43 -9.85
C TYR A 166 12.56 18.74 -8.36
N LEU A 167 13.11 17.78 -7.61
CA LEU A 167 13.28 17.85 -6.15
C LEU A 167 14.09 19.08 -5.66
N PRO A 168 15.24 19.47 -6.25
CA PRO A 168 16.03 20.61 -5.77
C PRO A 168 15.27 21.94 -5.83
N ASN A 169 14.42 22.12 -6.84
CA ASN A 169 13.61 23.32 -7.02
C ASN A 169 12.29 23.29 -6.23
N ASN A 170 11.91 22.11 -5.76
CA ASN A 170 10.68 21.86 -5.00
C ASN A 170 11.02 21.07 -3.73
N PRO A 171 11.78 21.65 -2.80
CA PRO A 171 12.27 20.93 -1.63
C PRO A 171 11.13 20.48 -0.73
N VAL A 172 11.26 19.25 -0.25
CA VAL A 172 10.29 18.66 0.66
C VAL A 172 10.32 19.39 1.99
N LYS A 173 9.14 19.82 2.47
CA LYS A 173 8.95 20.52 3.73
C LYS A 173 8.18 19.65 4.70
N VAL A 174 8.70 19.51 5.92
CA VAL A 174 8.03 18.86 7.04
C VAL A 174 7.02 19.81 7.68
N PHE A 175 5.85 19.31 8.04
CA PHE A 175 4.79 20.09 8.67
C PHE A 175 4.91 20.01 10.20
N ASP A 176 5.26 21.11 10.84
CA ASP A 176 5.31 21.21 12.30
C ASP A 176 3.89 21.37 12.87
N THR A 177 3.28 20.25 13.23
CA THR A 177 1.96 20.21 13.86
C THR A 177 2.02 20.49 15.36
N LYS A 178 3.17 20.25 16.03
CA LYS A 178 3.33 20.44 17.49
C LYS A 178 3.14 21.89 17.89
N LYS A 179 3.60 22.83 17.06
CA LYS A 179 3.45 24.27 17.26
C LYS A 179 2.01 24.71 17.53
N TYR A 180 1.03 23.97 16.97
CA TYR A 180 -0.38 24.31 17.02
C TYR A 180 -1.20 23.32 17.87
N SER A 181 -0.56 22.54 18.75
CA SER A 181 -1.21 21.48 19.53
C SER A 181 -2.32 21.98 20.47
N LYS A 182 -2.31 23.26 20.86
CA LYS A 182 -3.38 23.90 21.65
C LYS A 182 -4.70 24.06 20.89
N ASN A 183 -4.69 23.87 19.57
CA ASN A 183 -5.83 24.10 18.68
C ASN A 183 -6.68 22.86 18.48
N TYR A 184 -6.36 21.74 19.14
CA TYR A 184 -7.27 20.60 19.19
C TYR A 184 -8.51 20.91 20.01
N PHE A 185 -9.65 20.40 19.57
CA PHE A 185 -10.89 20.46 20.35
C PHE A 185 -10.72 19.70 21.67
N GLN A 186 -10.93 20.40 22.79
CA GLN A 186 -10.79 19.84 24.13
C GLN A 186 -12.10 19.13 24.51
N TYR A 187 -12.06 17.83 24.67
CA TYR A 187 -13.22 17.02 25.04
C TYR A 187 -12.83 15.65 25.55
N SER A 188 -13.72 15.02 26.31
CA SER A 188 -13.59 13.63 26.67
C SER A 188 -14.10 12.76 25.51
N ALA A 189 -13.18 12.14 24.76
CA ALA A 189 -13.54 11.26 23.66
C ALA A 189 -14.17 9.97 24.20
N ALA A 190 -15.16 9.45 23.47
CA ALA A 190 -15.70 8.12 23.74
C ALA A 190 -14.61 7.05 23.50
N ALA A 191 -14.74 5.92 24.18
CA ALA A 191 -13.87 4.78 23.93
C ALA A 191 -13.92 4.35 22.45
N MET A 192 -12.77 3.97 21.92
CA MET A 192 -12.68 3.47 20.56
C MET A 192 -13.47 2.14 20.43
N PRO A 193 -14.09 1.86 19.27
CA PRO A 193 -14.63 0.55 18.97
C PRO A 193 -13.54 -0.53 19.15
N THR A 194 -13.86 -1.61 19.86
CA THR A 194 -12.95 -2.74 19.99
C THR A 194 -12.94 -3.58 18.70
N LEU A 195 -11.88 -4.34 18.46
CA LEU A 195 -11.86 -5.27 17.33
C LEU A 195 -13.07 -6.22 17.38
N ALA A 196 -13.40 -6.76 18.54
CA ALA A 196 -14.55 -7.63 18.74
C ALA A 196 -15.90 -6.95 18.41
N SER A 197 -16.09 -5.69 18.80
CA SER A 197 -17.32 -4.94 18.46
C SER A 197 -17.49 -4.67 16.96
N MET A 198 -16.41 -4.74 16.20
CA MET A 198 -16.38 -4.64 14.74
C MET A 198 -16.39 -6.02 14.05
N GLY A 199 -16.52 -7.11 14.80
CA GLY A 199 -16.53 -8.48 14.27
C GLY A 199 -15.16 -9.06 13.91
N PHE A 200 -14.07 -8.45 14.40
CA PHE A 200 -12.70 -8.94 14.16
C PHE A 200 -12.12 -9.61 15.40
N THR A 201 -11.33 -10.67 15.14
CA THR A 201 -10.54 -11.36 16.15
C THR A 201 -9.07 -10.96 15.95
N GLY A 202 -8.53 -10.14 16.82
CA GLY A 202 -7.12 -9.77 16.78
C GLY A 202 -6.44 -10.10 18.08
N SER A 203 -5.20 -10.52 18.02
CA SER A 203 -4.36 -10.69 19.21
C SER A 203 -3.47 -9.46 19.38
N ALA A 204 -3.45 -8.91 20.61
CA ALA A 204 -2.46 -7.91 21.02
C ALA A 204 -1.01 -8.44 20.91
N ALA A 205 -0.83 -9.76 20.82
CA ALA A 205 0.46 -10.41 20.60
C ALA A 205 0.97 -10.34 19.15
N THR A 206 0.21 -9.76 18.20
CA THR A 206 0.67 -9.60 16.82
C THR A 206 1.83 -8.60 16.78
N SER A 207 3.04 -9.10 16.45
CA SER A 207 4.21 -8.25 16.25
C SER A 207 4.21 -7.62 14.87
N PHE A 208 4.43 -6.31 14.81
CA PHE A 208 4.57 -5.55 13.57
C PHE A 208 5.99 -5.01 13.42
N PRO A 209 6.46 -4.75 12.18
CA PRO A 209 7.73 -4.06 11.97
C PRO A 209 7.78 -2.74 12.75
N ALA A 210 8.96 -2.32 13.16
CA ALA A 210 9.14 -1.02 13.80
C ALA A 210 8.93 0.12 12.77
N GLY A 211 8.24 1.18 13.18
CA GLY A 211 8.05 2.39 12.37
C GLY A 211 9.25 3.35 12.41
N ILE A 212 10.46 2.81 12.50
CA ILE A 212 11.72 3.58 12.57
C ILE A 212 12.62 3.08 11.45
N LEU A 213 13.12 4.02 10.65
CA LEU A 213 14.06 3.69 9.58
C LEU A 213 15.45 3.40 10.16
N ASP A 214 15.91 2.17 10.01
CA ASP A 214 17.28 1.81 10.40
C ASP A 214 18.28 2.30 9.33
N VAL A 215 19.13 3.24 9.72
CA VAL A 215 20.17 3.85 8.89
C VAL A 215 21.13 2.79 8.33
N ASN A 216 21.45 1.73 9.07
CA ASN A 216 22.36 0.68 8.63
C ASN A 216 21.75 -0.18 7.52
N ILE A 217 20.44 -0.45 7.61
CA ILE A 217 19.72 -1.14 6.53
C ILE A 217 19.74 -0.28 5.27
N VAL A 218 19.47 1.02 5.39
CA VAL A 218 19.49 1.93 4.24
C VAL A 218 20.85 2.00 3.60
N LYS A 219 21.94 2.18 4.36
CA LYS A 219 23.31 2.24 3.84
C LYS A 219 23.70 1.00 3.04
N LYS A 220 23.28 -0.20 3.47
CA LYS A 220 23.58 -1.48 2.84
C LYS A 220 22.53 -1.94 1.82
N TYR A 221 21.52 -1.11 1.55
CA TYR A 221 20.36 -1.52 0.78
C TYR A 221 20.69 -1.98 -0.65
N THR A 222 21.58 -1.30 -1.35
CA THR A 222 21.99 -1.66 -2.71
C THR A 222 22.51 -3.10 -2.79
N ASP A 223 23.31 -3.50 -1.81
CA ASP A 223 23.97 -4.81 -1.81
C ASP A 223 23.01 -5.91 -1.32
N ASN A 224 22.18 -5.62 -0.32
CA ASN A 224 21.40 -6.62 0.40
C ASN A 224 19.98 -6.83 -0.13
N ARG A 225 19.37 -5.81 -0.77
CA ARG A 225 17.95 -5.79 -1.15
C ARG A 225 17.44 -6.98 -1.95
N ASN A 226 18.32 -7.74 -2.58
CA ASN A 226 17.94 -8.87 -3.43
C ASN A 226 18.01 -10.23 -2.72
N PHE A 227 18.56 -10.29 -1.52
CA PHE A 227 18.85 -11.53 -0.82
C PHE A 227 17.87 -11.76 0.35
N PRO A 228 16.82 -12.58 0.18
CA PRO A 228 15.81 -12.80 1.20
C PRO A 228 16.33 -13.52 2.46
N ALA A 229 17.46 -14.22 2.33
CA ALA A 229 18.14 -14.91 3.44
C ALA A 229 18.86 -13.96 4.41
N ILE A 230 19.19 -12.74 3.97
CA ILE A 230 19.84 -11.76 4.82
C ILE A 230 18.82 -11.15 5.76
N GLU A 231 19.00 -11.35 7.05
CA GLU A 231 18.16 -10.70 8.06
C GLU A 231 18.29 -9.18 7.93
N ASN A 232 17.15 -8.49 7.96
CA ASN A 232 17.10 -7.05 7.78
C ASN A 232 17.70 -6.55 6.44
N SER A 233 17.60 -7.34 5.37
CA SER A 233 17.94 -6.90 4.00
C SER A 233 17.07 -5.76 3.49
N THR A 234 15.88 -5.61 4.08
CA THR A 234 14.89 -4.56 3.76
C THR A 234 14.37 -3.90 5.03
N SER A 235 13.95 -2.64 4.93
CA SER A 235 13.48 -1.85 6.07
C SER A 235 12.08 -2.22 6.56
N LYS A 236 11.31 -2.99 5.79
CA LYS A 236 9.91 -3.34 6.06
C LYS A 236 8.99 -2.12 6.29
N MET A 237 9.36 -0.95 5.75
CA MET A 237 8.58 0.29 5.87
C MET A 237 7.25 0.26 5.09
N GLY A 238 6.99 -0.75 4.27
CA GLY A 238 5.81 -0.83 3.41
C GLY A 238 4.50 -0.61 4.17
N VAL A 239 4.30 -1.32 5.29
CA VAL A 239 3.08 -1.19 6.12
C VAL A 239 2.92 0.21 6.69
N HIS A 240 4.02 0.81 7.15
CA HIS A 240 4.01 2.16 7.72
C HIS A 240 3.72 3.24 6.67
N LEU A 241 4.29 3.10 5.47
CA LEU A 241 4.02 3.99 4.34
C LEU A 241 2.59 3.78 3.78
N ARG A 242 2.05 2.56 3.83
CA ARG A 242 0.67 2.28 3.42
C ARG A 242 -0.34 2.96 4.32
N PHE A 243 -0.18 2.86 5.64
CA PHE A 243 -1.11 3.42 6.62
C PHE A 243 -0.70 4.78 7.15
N GLY A 244 0.43 5.32 6.68
CA GLY A 244 0.88 6.66 7.01
C GLY A 244 1.24 6.85 8.49
N THR A 245 1.63 5.77 9.19
CA THR A 245 2.16 5.85 10.57
C THR A 245 3.56 6.46 10.63
N VAL A 246 4.21 6.61 9.46
CA VAL A 246 5.43 7.38 9.24
C VAL A 246 5.22 8.37 8.10
N SER A 247 5.97 9.44 8.09
CA SER A 247 5.95 10.40 6.98
C SER A 247 6.88 9.96 5.85
N VAL A 248 6.36 9.90 4.62
CA VAL A 248 7.20 9.65 3.44
C VAL A 248 8.25 10.75 3.24
N ARG A 249 7.95 11.99 3.64
CA ARG A 249 8.86 13.13 3.58
C ARG A 249 10.06 12.93 4.50
N GLU A 250 9.80 12.55 5.76
CA GLU A 250 10.87 12.26 6.72
C GLU A 250 11.72 11.07 6.30
N ILE A 251 11.10 9.98 5.80
CA ILE A 251 11.82 8.82 5.27
C ILE A 251 12.70 9.23 4.08
N LEU A 252 12.18 10.04 3.15
CA LEU A 252 12.97 10.54 2.03
C LEU A 252 14.17 11.36 2.50
N LEU A 253 13.95 12.34 3.39
CA LEU A 253 15.02 13.23 3.89
C LEU A 253 16.10 12.44 4.61
N GLN A 254 15.76 11.38 5.33
CA GLN A 254 16.73 10.49 5.97
C GLN A 254 17.48 9.63 4.94
N ALA A 255 16.81 9.17 3.89
CA ALA A 255 17.40 8.26 2.89
C ALA A 255 18.28 8.97 1.85
N LEU A 256 17.96 10.22 1.50
CA LEU A 256 18.65 11.00 0.45
C LEU A 256 20.18 11.02 0.60
N PRO A 257 20.78 11.30 1.78
CA PRO A 257 22.21 11.31 1.94
C PRO A 257 22.84 9.92 2.06
N LEU A 258 22.05 8.85 2.16
CA LEU A 258 22.52 7.52 2.53
C LEU A 258 22.61 6.55 1.35
N ASN A 259 21.55 6.46 0.51
CA ASN A 259 21.47 5.43 -0.52
C ASN A 259 20.47 5.78 -1.62
N GLU A 260 20.97 6.02 -2.83
CA GLU A 260 20.15 6.36 -3.98
C GLU A 260 19.21 5.21 -4.40
N THR A 261 19.64 3.95 -4.25
CA THR A 261 18.79 2.80 -4.58
C THR A 261 17.56 2.74 -3.66
N TYR A 262 17.71 3.09 -2.38
CA TYR A 262 16.59 3.18 -1.46
C TYR A 262 15.64 4.35 -1.83
N VAL A 263 16.18 5.50 -2.21
CA VAL A 263 15.39 6.63 -2.71
C VAL A 263 14.59 6.22 -3.95
N ASN A 264 15.17 5.43 -4.85
CA ASN A 264 14.45 4.93 -6.02
C ASN A 264 13.23 4.07 -5.66
N GLU A 265 13.20 3.39 -4.50
CA GLU A 265 11.99 2.66 -4.05
C GLU A 265 10.86 3.63 -3.67
N ILE A 266 11.18 4.78 -3.09
CA ILE A 266 10.20 5.84 -2.81
C ILE A 266 9.68 6.42 -4.13
N ILE A 267 10.56 6.61 -5.11
CA ILE A 267 10.18 7.09 -6.44
C ILE A 267 9.31 6.06 -7.17
N TRP A 268 9.58 4.75 -7.04
CA TRP A 268 8.71 3.69 -7.57
C TRP A 268 7.31 3.75 -6.98
N ARG A 269 7.19 4.03 -5.70
CA ARG A 269 5.90 4.19 -5.03
C ARG A 269 5.14 5.40 -5.59
N ASP A 270 5.78 6.56 -5.76
CA ASP A 270 5.17 7.74 -6.37
C ASP A 270 4.78 7.45 -7.84
N PHE A 271 5.62 6.74 -8.59
CA PHE A 271 5.34 6.36 -9.97
C PHE A 271 4.07 5.51 -10.09
N TYR A 272 3.90 4.48 -9.27
CA TYR A 272 2.70 3.66 -9.31
C TYR A 272 1.45 4.42 -8.87
N GLN A 273 1.56 5.34 -7.91
CA GLN A 273 0.46 6.24 -7.55
C GLN A 273 0.10 7.19 -8.71
N ALA A 274 1.09 7.71 -9.44
CA ALA A 274 0.86 8.52 -10.64
C ALA A 274 0.19 7.70 -11.76
N ILE A 275 0.62 6.45 -11.97
CA ILE A 275 -0.04 5.54 -12.94
C ILE A 275 -1.51 5.31 -12.55
N LEU A 276 -1.79 5.02 -11.29
CA LEU A 276 -3.17 4.81 -10.83
C LEU A 276 -4.03 6.06 -11.02
N PHE A 277 -3.49 7.24 -10.72
CA PHE A 277 -4.19 8.51 -10.88
C PHE A 277 -4.50 8.83 -12.35
N HIS A 278 -3.52 8.71 -13.24
CA HIS A 278 -3.67 9.05 -14.66
C HIS A 278 -4.41 7.98 -15.47
N PHE A 279 -4.37 6.73 -15.02
CA PHE A 279 -4.97 5.57 -15.70
C PHE A 279 -5.84 4.76 -14.73
N PRO A 280 -6.94 5.35 -14.18
CA PRO A 280 -7.72 4.71 -13.11
C PRO A 280 -8.33 3.36 -13.49
N LYS A 281 -8.43 3.04 -14.78
CA LYS A 281 -8.87 1.74 -15.29
C LYS A 281 -8.01 0.57 -14.79
N VAL A 282 -6.71 0.77 -14.57
CA VAL A 282 -5.83 -0.29 -14.06
C VAL A 282 -6.26 -0.74 -12.65
N GLY A 283 -6.71 0.20 -11.80
CA GLY A 283 -7.26 -0.09 -10.48
C GLY A 283 -8.63 -0.78 -10.50
N LYS A 284 -9.26 -0.90 -11.67
CA LYS A 284 -10.52 -1.62 -11.92
C LYS A 284 -10.32 -2.97 -12.58
N GLY A 285 -9.08 -3.48 -12.61
CA GLY A 285 -8.75 -4.79 -13.15
C GLY A 285 -8.49 -4.84 -14.66
N GLU A 286 -8.41 -3.69 -15.35
CA GLU A 286 -8.02 -3.66 -16.77
C GLU A 286 -6.49 -3.70 -16.91
N SER A 287 -5.99 -4.35 -17.96
CA SER A 287 -4.58 -4.27 -18.32
C SER A 287 -4.21 -2.88 -18.79
N PHE A 288 -3.03 -2.39 -18.40
CA PHE A 288 -2.51 -1.12 -18.92
C PHE A 288 -2.36 -1.19 -20.45
N LYS A 289 -1.79 -2.28 -20.96
CA LYS A 289 -1.71 -2.63 -22.38
C LYS A 289 -2.87 -3.56 -22.74
N LYS A 290 -3.90 -3.02 -23.39
CA LYS A 290 -5.15 -3.72 -23.70
C LYS A 290 -4.98 -5.02 -24.51
N GLU A 291 -3.95 -5.10 -25.35
CA GLU A 291 -3.66 -6.31 -26.14
C GLU A 291 -3.36 -7.54 -25.28
N TYR A 292 -2.97 -7.35 -24.03
CA TYR A 292 -2.74 -8.45 -23.09
C TYR A 292 -4.03 -8.98 -22.45
N ASP A 293 -5.16 -8.33 -22.62
CA ASP A 293 -6.47 -8.85 -22.18
C ASP A 293 -6.96 -9.99 -23.08
N PHE A 294 -6.36 -10.18 -24.28
CA PHE A 294 -6.64 -11.30 -25.18
C PHE A 294 -5.89 -12.58 -24.84
N ILE A 295 -5.05 -12.59 -23.81
CA ILE A 295 -4.34 -13.81 -23.39
C ILE A 295 -5.34 -14.87 -22.94
N LYS A 296 -5.24 -16.05 -23.53
CA LYS A 296 -6.03 -17.22 -23.15
C LYS A 296 -5.39 -17.90 -21.93
N TRP A 297 -5.76 -17.41 -20.75
CA TRP A 297 -5.31 -17.99 -19.50
C TRP A 297 -5.87 -19.42 -19.32
N ARG A 298 -5.07 -20.34 -18.74
CA ARG A 298 -5.53 -21.69 -18.40
C ARG A 298 -6.45 -21.71 -17.20
N ASN A 299 -6.16 -20.86 -16.22
CA ASN A 299 -6.92 -20.68 -14.98
C ASN A 299 -7.24 -22.01 -14.28
N ASN A 300 -6.23 -22.91 -14.16
CA ASN A 300 -6.39 -24.18 -13.47
C ASN A 300 -6.47 -23.96 -11.96
N GLU A 301 -7.64 -24.19 -11.38
CA GLU A 301 -7.92 -23.95 -9.96
C GLU A 301 -7.05 -24.80 -9.03
N LYS A 302 -6.78 -26.07 -9.37
CA LYS A 302 -5.91 -26.93 -8.56
C LYS A 302 -4.46 -26.44 -8.54
N GLU A 303 -3.93 -26.02 -9.69
CA GLU A 303 -2.59 -25.44 -9.77
C GLU A 303 -2.53 -24.10 -9.00
N PHE A 304 -3.61 -23.30 -9.03
CA PHE A 304 -3.73 -22.09 -8.24
C PHE A 304 -3.75 -22.39 -6.73
N GLU A 305 -4.49 -23.42 -6.31
CA GLU A 305 -4.51 -23.86 -4.92
C GLU A 305 -3.11 -24.31 -4.45
N HIS A 306 -2.38 -25.09 -5.25
CA HIS A 306 -0.99 -25.45 -4.96
C HIS A 306 -0.10 -24.21 -4.79
N TRP A 307 -0.26 -23.22 -5.67
CA TRP A 307 0.47 -21.97 -5.57
C TRP A 307 0.10 -21.22 -4.28
N CYS A 308 -1.17 -21.04 -3.97
CA CYS A 308 -1.64 -20.40 -2.74
C CYS A 308 -1.09 -21.07 -1.47
N ASN A 309 -1.04 -22.40 -1.45
CA ASN A 309 -0.60 -23.17 -0.28
C ASN A 309 0.93 -23.35 -0.20
N GLY A 310 1.70 -22.92 -1.21
CA GLY A 310 3.15 -23.12 -1.27
C GLY A 310 3.52 -24.61 -1.34
N THR A 311 2.91 -25.30 -2.31
CA THR A 311 3.10 -26.75 -2.58
C THR A 311 3.27 -27.02 -4.07
N THR A 312 3.90 -26.09 -4.79
CA THR A 312 4.13 -26.20 -6.23
C THR A 312 5.26 -27.15 -6.61
N GLY A 313 6.11 -27.54 -5.65
CA GLY A 313 7.34 -28.29 -5.88
C GLY A 313 8.49 -27.40 -6.42
N TYR A 314 8.31 -26.09 -6.41
CA TYR A 314 9.38 -25.12 -6.70
C TYR A 314 9.76 -24.37 -5.40
N PRO A 315 10.86 -24.76 -4.75
CA PRO A 315 11.14 -24.36 -3.36
C PRO A 315 11.13 -22.83 -3.11
N ILE A 316 11.68 -22.03 -3.99
CA ILE A 316 11.72 -20.56 -3.81
C ILE A 316 10.31 -19.94 -3.91
N VAL A 317 9.43 -20.51 -4.75
CA VAL A 317 8.03 -20.11 -4.88
C VAL A 317 7.26 -20.50 -3.63
N ASP A 318 7.40 -21.76 -3.21
CA ASP A 318 6.70 -22.33 -2.05
C ASP A 318 7.10 -21.62 -0.76
N ALA A 319 8.39 -21.36 -0.57
CA ALA A 319 8.91 -20.58 0.56
C ALA A 319 8.28 -19.19 0.62
N GLY A 320 8.18 -18.50 -0.52
CA GLY A 320 7.55 -17.19 -0.60
C GLY A 320 6.07 -17.19 -0.22
N MET A 321 5.31 -18.16 -0.73
CA MET A 321 3.89 -18.26 -0.43
C MET A 321 3.63 -18.64 1.03
N ARG A 322 4.46 -19.50 1.61
CA ARG A 322 4.39 -19.86 3.05
C ARG A 322 4.77 -18.68 3.95
N GLU A 323 5.79 -17.89 3.60
CA GLU A 323 6.11 -16.64 4.30
C GLU A 323 4.92 -15.69 4.29
N LEU A 324 4.33 -15.47 3.11
CA LEU A 324 3.16 -14.60 2.96
C LEU A 324 2.00 -15.05 3.84
N ASN A 325 1.64 -16.33 3.78
CA ASN A 325 0.53 -16.88 4.54
C ASN A 325 0.74 -16.80 6.07
N ALA A 326 1.95 -17.06 6.52
CA ALA A 326 2.28 -17.03 7.94
C ALA A 326 2.37 -15.61 8.51
N THR A 327 2.94 -14.67 7.74
CA THR A 327 3.36 -13.37 8.29
C THR A 327 2.58 -12.17 7.72
N GLY A 328 1.99 -12.29 6.54
CA GLY A 328 1.48 -11.16 5.77
C GLY A 328 2.59 -10.35 5.07
N PHE A 329 3.83 -10.84 5.09
CA PHE A 329 4.97 -10.24 4.42
C PHE A 329 5.57 -11.22 3.40
N MET A 330 6.16 -10.69 2.35
CA MET A 330 7.01 -11.42 1.41
C MET A 330 8.08 -10.48 0.91
N HIS A 331 9.33 -10.95 0.89
CA HIS A 331 10.46 -10.18 0.36
C HIS A 331 10.25 -9.81 -1.11
N ASN A 332 10.56 -8.56 -1.53
CA ASN A 332 10.25 -8.08 -2.89
C ASN A 332 10.80 -8.98 -4.01
N ARG A 333 12.03 -9.47 -3.88
CA ARG A 333 12.61 -10.40 -4.87
C ARG A 333 11.75 -11.65 -5.03
N VAL A 334 11.22 -12.16 -3.94
CA VAL A 334 10.38 -13.35 -3.92
C VAL A 334 9.00 -13.04 -4.49
N ARG A 335 8.41 -11.86 -4.22
CA ARG A 335 7.15 -11.42 -4.88
C ARG A 335 7.26 -11.48 -6.39
N MET A 336 8.39 -10.99 -6.95
CA MET A 336 8.63 -11.02 -8.40
C MET A 336 8.70 -12.46 -8.93
N ILE A 337 9.32 -13.39 -8.20
CA ILE A 337 9.47 -14.79 -8.60
C ILE A 337 8.12 -15.51 -8.55
N THR A 338 7.38 -15.38 -7.45
CA THR A 338 6.07 -16.03 -7.23
C THR A 338 5.02 -15.51 -8.21
N ALA A 339 4.98 -14.21 -8.48
CA ALA A 339 4.06 -13.62 -9.45
C ALA A 339 4.40 -14.05 -10.89
N SER A 340 5.69 -14.03 -11.26
CA SER A 340 6.13 -14.54 -12.56
C SER A 340 5.81 -16.01 -12.73
N PHE A 341 5.94 -16.83 -11.68
CA PHE A 341 5.60 -18.25 -11.72
C PHE A 341 4.11 -18.46 -12.00
N LEU A 342 3.22 -17.76 -11.29
CA LEU A 342 1.78 -17.85 -11.53
C LEU A 342 1.42 -17.51 -12.98
N CYS A 343 1.87 -16.35 -13.46
CA CYS A 343 1.49 -15.85 -14.79
C CYS A 343 2.15 -16.62 -15.92
N LYS A 344 3.40 -17.07 -15.74
CA LYS A 344 4.22 -17.61 -16.83
C LYS A 344 4.31 -19.14 -16.81
N HIS A 345 4.46 -19.77 -15.64
CA HIS A 345 4.55 -21.23 -15.55
C HIS A 345 3.16 -21.86 -15.51
N LEU A 346 2.28 -21.34 -14.66
CA LEU A 346 0.93 -21.89 -14.54
C LEU A 346 -0.04 -21.33 -15.59
N LEU A 347 0.31 -20.20 -16.22
CA LEU A 347 -0.54 -19.47 -17.17
C LEU A 347 -1.91 -19.19 -16.56
N ILE A 348 -1.90 -18.69 -15.32
CA ILE A 348 -3.07 -18.24 -14.56
C ILE A 348 -3.15 -16.73 -14.62
N ASP A 349 -4.37 -16.19 -14.77
CA ASP A 349 -4.63 -14.75 -14.85
C ASP A 349 -4.03 -14.04 -13.65
N TRP A 350 -3.25 -12.99 -13.93
CA TRP A 350 -2.57 -12.18 -12.92
C TRP A 350 -3.55 -11.60 -11.89
N ARG A 351 -4.82 -11.38 -12.25
CA ARG A 351 -5.85 -10.83 -11.36
C ARG A 351 -6.15 -11.78 -10.19
N TRP A 352 -6.03 -13.09 -10.39
CA TRP A 352 -6.19 -14.07 -9.30
C TRP A 352 -5.07 -13.92 -8.26
N GLY A 353 -3.84 -13.78 -8.73
CA GLY A 353 -2.70 -13.59 -7.84
C GLY A 353 -2.72 -12.23 -7.17
N GLU A 354 -3.09 -11.15 -7.90
CA GLU A 354 -3.28 -9.82 -7.36
C GLU A 354 -4.29 -9.82 -6.21
N ALA A 355 -5.45 -10.45 -6.41
CA ALA A 355 -6.50 -10.57 -5.40
C ALA A 355 -6.03 -11.36 -4.18
N TYR A 356 -5.29 -12.47 -4.39
CA TYR A 356 -4.72 -13.24 -3.28
C TYR A 356 -3.71 -12.41 -2.46
N PHE A 357 -2.82 -11.68 -3.13
CA PHE A 357 -1.89 -10.78 -2.45
C PHE A 357 -2.63 -9.65 -1.73
N ALA A 358 -3.69 -9.11 -2.31
CA ALA A 358 -4.52 -8.10 -1.68
C ALA A 358 -5.16 -8.59 -0.37
N GLN A 359 -5.51 -9.87 -0.29
CA GLN A 359 -6.04 -10.48 0.93
C GLN A 359 -4.97 -10.75 1.99
N LYS A 360 -3.74 -11.13 1.58
CA LYS A 360 -2.72 -11.65 2.49
C LYS A 360 -1.68 -10.61 2.92
N LEU A 361 -1.33 -9.64 2.06
CA LEU A 361 -0.28 -8.67 2.36
C LEU A 361 -0.68 -7.67 3.44
N LEU A 362 0.12 -7.58 4.49
CA LEU A 362 0.00 -6.55 5.53
C LEU A 362 0.25 -5.14 4.96
N ASP A 363 1.18 -5.02 4.01
CA ASP A 363 1.53 -3.76 3.36
C ASP A 363 0.79 -3.53 2.03
N PHE A 364 -0.37 -4.18 1.85
CA PHE A 364 -1.14 -4.04 0.62
C PHE A 364 -1.42 -2.57 0.27
N ASP A 365 -0.96 -2.16 -0.90
CA ASP A 365 -1.22 -0.87 -1.52
C ASP A 365 -1.67 -1.13 -2.97
N LEU A 366 -2.85 -0.66 -3.34
CA LEU A 366 -3.45 -0.99 -4.64
C LEU A 366 -2.54 -0.61 -5.81
N ALA A 367 -1.95 0.58 -5.79
CA ALA A 367 -1.10 1.05 -6.88
C ALA A 367 0.15 0.18 -7.06
N SER A 368 0.84 -0.14 -5.95
CA SER A 368 2.05 -0.95 -5.96
C SER A 368 1.78 -2.42 -6.26
N ASN A 369 0.69 -2.98 -5.71
CA ASN A 369 0.30 -4.38 -5.95
C ASN A 369 -0.10 -4.58 -7.41
N ASN A 370 -1.01 -3.74 -7.92
CA ASN A 370 -1.47 -3.79 -9.30
C ASN A 370 -0.31 -3.58 -10.29
N GLY A 371 0.53 -2.54 -10.06
CA GLY A 371 1.69 -2.27 -10.88
C GLY A 371 2.68 -3.45 -10.90
N GLY A 372 2.96 -4.06 -9.75
CA GLY A 372 3.84 -5.23 -9.63
C GLY A 372 3.30 -6.47 -10.34
N TRP A 373 2.00 -6.77 -10.22
CA TRP A 373 1.35 -7.88 -10.90
C TRP A 373 1.30 -7.69 -12.41
N GLN A 374 0.96 -6.50 -12.88
CA GLN A 374 0.98 -6.18 -14.31
C GLN A 374 2.42 -6.16 -14.87
N TRP A 375 3.43 -5.80 -14.06
CA TRP A 375 4.82 -5.97 -14.44
C TRP A 375 5.18 -7.45 -14.66
N ALA A 376 4.78 -8.34 -13.76
CA ALA A 376 5.07 -9.78 -13.84
C ALA A 376 4.35 -10.45 -15.00
N SER A 377 3.10 -10.06 -15.28
CA SER A 377 2.30 -10.57 -16.40
C SER A 377 2.67 -9.95 -17.76
N SER A 378 3.51 -8.92 -17.79
CA SER A 378 3.91 -8.14 -18.98
C SER A 378 2.82 -7.17 -19.51
N SER A 379 1.69 -7.06 -18.84
CA SER A 379 0.56 -6.21 -19.24
C SER A 379 0.67 -4.75 -18.77
N GLY A 380 1.66 -4.45 -17.93
CA GLY A 380 1.84 -3.14 -17.28
C GLY A 380 2.52 -2.09 -18.15
N CYS A 381 2.59 -0.86 -17.63
CA CYS A 381 3.17 0.30 -18.31
C CYS A 381 4.68 0.15 -18.55
N ASP A 382 5.46 -0.26 -17.56
CA ASP A 382 6.91 -0.50 -17.64
C ASP A 382 7.22 -1.99 -17.38
N ALA A 383 6.43 -2.84 -18.00
CA ALA A 383 6.44 -4.28 -17.72
C ALA A 383 7.65 -5.00 -18.32
N ALA A 384 8.05 -6.09 -17.68
CA ALA A 384 9.03 -7.01 -18.24
C ALA A 384 8.55 -7.54 -19.60
N PRO A 385 9.43 -7.68 -20.61
CA PRO A 385 9.04 -8.26 -21.88
C PRO A 385 8.43 -9.66 -21.69
N TYR A 386 7.42 -10.01 -22.48
CA TYR A 386 6.68 -11.26 -22.29
C TYR A 386 7.55 -12.52 -22.41
N PHE A 387 8.62 -12.48 -23.21
CA PHE A 387 9.59 -13.57 -23.36
C PHE A 387 10.53 -13.74 -22.18
N ARG A 388 10.51 -12.82 -21.21
CA ARG A 388 11.28 -12.91 -19.96
C ARG A 388 10.55 -13.79 -18.96
N VAL A 389 10.86 -15.09 -19.01
CA VAL A 389 10.32 -16.08 -18.08
C VAL A 389 11.42 -16.43 -17.06
N PHE A 390 11.18 -16.17 -15.78
CA PHE A 390 12.11 -16.52 -14.73
C PHE A 390 12.19 -18.03 -14.58
N ASN A 391 13.40 -18.59 -14.56
CA ASN A 391 13.61 -19.98 -14.14
C ASN A 391 13.75 -19.99 -12.60
N PRO A 392 12.84 -20.62 -11.84
CA PRO A 392 12.89 -20.60 -10.38
C PRO A 392 14.19 -21.20 -9.80
N THR A 393 14.75 -22.23 -10.42
CA THR A 393 16.04 -22.83 -10.02
C THR A 393 17.17 -21.83 -10.13
N LEU A 394 17.31 -21.16 -11.29
CA LEU A 394 18.34 -20.14 -11.49
C LEU A 394 18.12 -18.92 -10.57
N GLN A 395 16.88 -18.59 -10.22
CA GLN A 395 16.61 -17.54 -9.23
C GLN A 395 17.06 -17.96 -7.83
N THR A 396 16.87 -19.23 -7.46
CA THR A 396 17.37 -19.80 -6.20
C THR A 396 18.90 -19.74 -6.14
N GLU A 397 19.57 -20.22 -7.18
CA GLU A 397 21.05 -20.21 -7.26
C GLU A 397 21.60 -18.79 -7.11
N LYS A 398 20.91 -17.78 -7.66
CA LYS A 398 21.33 -16.40 -7.64
C LYS A 398 21.06 -15.70 -6.30
N PHE A 399 19.91 -15.94 -5.66
CA PHE A 399 19.42 -15.12 -4.55
C PHE A 399 19.33 -15.86 -3.21
N ASP A 400 19.38 -17.20 -3.21
CA ASP A 400 19.40 -18.04 -2.00
C ASP A 400 20.25 -19.31 -2.22
N LYS A 401 21.49 -19.15 -2.72
CA LYS A 401 22.38 -20.23 -3.11
C LYS A 401 22.54 -21.31 -2.02
N ASN A 402 22.56 -20.90 -0.77
CA ASN A 402 22.73 -21.81 0.39
C ASN A 402 21.39 -22.33 0.93
N LEU A 403 20.28 -22.02 0.28
CA LEU A 403 18.92 -22.42 0.65
C LEU A 403 18.53 -22.00 2.07
N VAL A 404 19.08 -20.90 2.59
CA VAL A 404 18.83 -20.44 3.97
C VAL A 404 17.38 -19.93 4.12
N TYR A 405 16.94 -19.10 3.16
CA TYR A 405 15.55 -18.61 3.13
C TYR A 405 14.57 -19.76 2.87
N ILE A 406 14.88 -20.62 1.91
CA ILE A 406 14.02 -21.75 1.55
C ILE A 406 13.85 -22.70 2.74
N LYS A 407 14.96 -23.14 3.39
CA LYS A 407 14.90 -24.04 4.53
C LYS A 407 14.18 -23.47 5.74
N LYS A 408 14.20 -22.15 5.89
CA LYS A 408 13.42 -21.48 6.95
C LYS A 408 11.92 -21.70 6.81
N TRP A 409 11.41 -21.69 5.57
CA TRP A 409 9.98 -21.78 5.27
C TRP A 409 9.52 -23.17 4.81
N ILE A 410 10.48 -24.03 4.45
CA ILE A 410 10.25 -25.42 4.03
C ILE A 410 11.20 -26.33 4.83
N PRO A 411 10.90 -26.61 6.09
CA PRO A 411 11.75 -27.49 6.91
C PRO A 411 11.84 -28.91 6.34
N GLU A 412 10.79 -29.38 5.64
CA GLU A 412 10.70 -30.70 5.00
C GLU A 412 11.33 -30.76 3.59
N LEU A 413 12.11 -29.78 3.17
CA LEU A 413 12.65 -29.68 1.80
C LEU A 413 13.32 -30.96 1.28
N ASN A 414 14.02 -31.69 2.15
CA ASN A 414 14.75 -32.93 1.81
C ASN A 414 13.99 -34.21 2.17
N GLU A 415 12.73 -34.10 2.52
CA GLU A 415 11.89 -35.24 2.88
C GLU A 415 11.03 -35.70 1.69
N LEU A 416 10.66 -36.97 1.67
CA LEU A 416 9.78 -37.54 0.64
C LEU A 416 8.40 -36.88 0.55
N ARG A 417 7.98 -36.23 1.62
CA ARG A 417 6.69 -35.50 1.67
C ARG A 417 6.70 -34.15 0.96
N TYR A 418 7.88 -33.60 0.61
CA TYR A 418 7.93 -32.39 -0.18
C TYR A 418 7.50 -32.71 -1.63
N PRO A 419 6.55 -31.94 -2.22
CA PRO A 419 5.95 -32.31 -3.50
C PRO A 419 6.92 -32.20 -4.66
N ASN A 420 6.69 -33.04 -5.68
CA ASN A 420 7.33 -32.88 -6.97
C ASN A 420 6.81 -31.63 -7.71
N PRO A 421 7.58 -31.02 -8.62
CA PRO A 421 7.13 -29.91 -9.44
C PRO A 421 5.82 -30.20 -10.20
N ILE A 422 4.80 -29.36 -10.01
CA ILE A 422 3.50 -29.51 -10.68
C ILE A 422 3.53 -29.18 -12.18
N VAL A 423 4.58 -28.51 -12.65
CA VAL A 423 4.83 -28.22 -14.05
C VAL A 423 6.33 -28.34 -14.35
N VAL A 424 6.68 -28.72 -15.59
CA VAL A 424 8.07 -28.74 -16.08
C VAL A 424 8.41 -27.38 -16.68
N HIS A 425 9.51 -26.76 -16.26
CA HIS A 425 9.90 -25.40 -16.66
C HIS A 425 9.94 -25.21 -18.19
N GLU A 426 10.59 -26.11 -18.92
CA GLU A 426 10.78 -26.02 -20.36
C GLU A 426 9.45 -26.07 -21.10
N VAL A 427 8.57 -26.97 -20.68
CA VAL A 427 7.20 -27.12 -21.25
C VAL A 427 6.37 -25.87 -20.96
N ALA A 428 6.39 -25.39 -19.73
CA ALA A 428 5.68 -24.19 -19.32
C ALA A 428 6.20 -22.94 -20.07
N ARG A 429 7.54 -22.82 -20.22
CA ARG A 429 8.16 -21.73 -20.96
C ARG A 429 7.77 -21.73 -22.44
N LYS A 430 7.76 -22.88 -23.11
CA LYS A 430 7.31 -22.98 -24.50
C LYS A 430 5.85 -22.55 -24.62
N ARG A 431 4.98 -23.12 -23.79
CA ARG A 431 3.54 -22.82 -23.76
C ARG A 431 3.25 -21.33 -23.60
N VAL A 432 3.88 -20.66 -22.64
CA VAL A 432 3.61 -19.23 -22.38
C VAL A 432 4.06 -18.35 -23.54
N LEU A 433 5.20 -18.66 -24.17
CA LEU A 433 5.68 -17.90 -25.31
C LEU A 433 4.73 -18.00 -26.52
N GLU A 434 4.23 -19.20 -26.81
CA GLU A 434 3.23 -19.44 -27.86
C GLU A 434 1.93 -18.71 -27.58
N THR A 435 1.36 -18.85 -26.36
CA THR A 435 0.09 -18.22 -25.98
C THR A 435 0.17 -16.69 -26.04
N TYR A 436 1.26 -16.09 -25.55
CA TYR A 436 1.43 -14.62 -25.60
C TYR A 436 1.64 -14.14 -27.05
N ALA A 437 2.42 -14.87 -27.85
CA ALA A 437 2.63 -14.52 -29.25
C ALA A 437 1.31 -14.58 -30.07
N GLU A 438 0.44 -15.55 -29.82
CA GLU A 438 -0.89 -15.64 -30.43
C GLU A 438 -1.76 -14.45 -30.02
N ALA A 439 -1.87 -14.16 -28.72
CA ALA A 439 -2.67 -13.04 -28.21
C ALA A 439 -2.24 -11.69 -28.82
N LEU A 440 -0.94 -11.47 -28.99
CA LEU A 440 -0.38 -10.21 -29.53
C LEU A 440 -0.46 -10.11 -31.07
N LYS A 441 -0.72 -11.22 -31.79
CA LYS A 441 -0.97 -11.22 -33.25
C LYS A 441 -2.42 -10.89 -33.59
N SER A 442 -3.34 -11.08 -32.65
CA SER A 442 -4.79 -10.91 -32.85
C SER A 442 -5.20 -9.42 -32.81
N LYS A 443 -4.41 -8.54 -33.46
CA LYS A 443 -4.70 -7.12 -33.62
C LYS A 443 -5.60 -6.86 -34.83
#